data_a8b7612204341b8eb9038530564d0edd
#
_entry.id   a8b7612204341b8eb9038530564d0edd
#
_cell.length_a   1.000
_cell.length_b   1.000
_cell.length_c   1.000
_cell.angle_alpha   90.00
_cell.angle_beta   90.00
_cell.angle_gamma   90.00
#
_symmetry.space_group_name_H-M   'P 1'
#
loop_
_entity.id
_entity.type
_entity.pdbx_description
1 polymer ?
#
loop_
_entity_poly.entity_id
_entity_poly.type
_entity_poly.pdbx_seq_one_letter_code
_entity_poly.pdbx_strand_id
1 'polypeptide(L)'
;MELNLKGKVAIVTGGGGVLGGSIARSLVENGVKVAIMDIRQDKLDARVNELKSFGEVIGIPCNVLDKASLEAARERLLAEWGSIDILVNTAGGNLPGATLREDQTVFDMKIEDFNRVTDLNMNGTVYPCLVFGKAMADQGSGSIVNISSMAALSAITRVPGYSVAKSGVSIFTQWLAMEMALKFNEKIRVNALAPGFFIGDQNRAVLINPDGTYTERSRK
;
A
#
# COMPACT_ATOMS: atom_id res chain seq x y z
N MET A 1 5.39 -23.17 11.39
CA MET A 1 3.96 -22.85 11.25
C MET A 1 3.68 -22.78 9.76
N GLU A 2 2.91 -23.70 9.22
CA GLU A 2 2.49 -23.62 7.81
C GLU A 2 1.44 -22.52 7.67
N LEU A 3 1.73 -21.55 6.83
CA LEU A 3 0.85 -20.39 6.63
C LEU A 3 -0.31 -20.66 5.64
N ASN A 4 -0.34 -21.85 5.02
CA ASN A 4 -1.34 -22.25 4.02
C ASN A 4 -1.55 -21.20 2.90
N LEU A 5 -0.46 -20.59 2.45
CA LEU A 5 -0.48 -19.51 1.44
C LEU A 5 -0.37 -20.02 0.00
N LYS A 6 0.11 -21.26 -0.18
CA LYS A 6 0.36 -21.83 -1.52
C LYS A 6 -0.90 -21.84 -2.38
N GLY A 7 -0.81 -21.30 -3.58
CA GLY A 7 -1.90 -21.19 -4.54
C GLY A 7 -2.90 -20.06 -4.28
N LYS A 8 -2.76 -19.30 -3.19
CA LYS A 8 -3.55 -18.08 -2.94
C LYS A 8 -3.20 -17.00 -3.95
N VAL A 9 -4.15 -16.11 -4.19
CA VAL A 9 -4.01 -14.98 -5.10
C VAL A 9 -3.91 -13.68 -4.30
N ALA A 10 -2.84 -12.94 -4.51
CA ALA A 10 -2.58 -11.67 -3.83
C ALA A 10 -2.46 -10.51 -4.80
N ILE A 11 -2.94 -9.35 -4.37
CA ILE A 11 -2.73 -8.04 -4.98
C ILE A 11 -1.84 -7.22 -4.05
N VAL A 12 -0.81 -6.59 -4.63
CA VAL A 12 0.04 -5.62 -3.92
C VAL A 12 0.03 -4.30 -4.68
N THR A 13 -0.70 -3.30 -4.18
CA THR A 13 -0.70 -1.95 -4.77
C THR A 13 0.59 -1.21 -4.42
N GLY A 14 1.11 -0.37 -5.31
CA GLY A 14 2.43 0.26 -5.13
C GLY A 14 3.59 -0.74 -5.08
N GLY A 15 3.39 -1.92 -5.66
CA GLY A 15 4.33 -3.03 -5.58
C GLY A 15 5.63 -2.85 -6.36
N GLY A 16 5.71 -1.84 -7.24
CA GLY A 16 6.97 -1.39 -7.84
C GLY A 16 7.90 -0.68 -6.86
N GLY A 17 7.39 -0.20 -5.73
CA GLY A 17 8.16 0.43 -4.66
C GLY A 17 8.95 -0.58 -3.81
N VAL A 18 9.74 -0.05 -2.87
CA VAL A 18 10.63 -0.87 -2.02
C VAL A 18 9.83 -1.76 -1.07
N LEU A 19 8.90 -1.17 -0.29
CA LEU A 19 8.10 -1.93 0.68
C LEU A 19 7.16 -2.92 -0.02
N GLY A 20 6.39 -2.45 -1.00
CA GLY A 20 5.47 -3.30 -1.76
C GLY A 20 6.19 -4.42 -2.50
N GLY A 21 7.35 -4.12 -3.09
CA GLY A 21 8.20 -5.12 -3.74
C GLY A 21 8.74 -6.19 -2.79
N SER A 22 9.15 -5.81 -1.59
CA SER A 22 9.61 -6.77 -0.56
C SER A 22 8.47 -7.69 -0.09
N ILE A 23 7.27 -7.12 0.09
CA ILE A 23 6.07 -7.90 0.44
C ILE A 23 5.70 -8.85 -0.71
N ALA A 24 5.66 -8.35 -1.95
CA ALA A 24 5.38 -9.15 -3.12
C ALA A 24 6.36 -10.32 -3.25
N ARG A 25 7.66 -10.08 -3.06
CA ARG A 25 8.70 -11.11 -3.05
C ARG A 25 8.40 -12.19 -2.01
N SER A 26 8.18 -11.81 -0.75
CA SER A 26 7.87 -12.78 0.31
C SER A 26 6.64 -13.63 -0.02
N LEU A 27 5.60 -13.04 -0.60
CA LEU A 27 4.39 -13.76 -1.00
C LEU A 27 4.70 -14.77 -2.12
N VAL A 28 5.40 -14.36 -3.17
CA VAL A 28 5.77 -15.25 -4.29
C VAL A 28 6.65 -16.41 -3.80
N GLU A 29 7.66 -16.15 -2.98
CA GLU A 29 8.53 -17.18 -2.39
C GLU A 29 7.76 -18.20 -1.53
N ASN A 30 6.57 -17.83 -1.01
CA ASN A 30 5.68 -18.74 -0.29
C ASN A 30 4.58 -19.37 -1.18
N GLY A 31 4.74 -19.30 -2.50
CA GLY A 31 3.86 -19.97 -3.45
C GLY A 31 2.53 -19.27 -3.70
N VAL A 32 2.44 -17.97 -3.37
CA VAL A 32 1.29 -17.12 -3.70
C VAL A 32 1.42 -16.62 -5.14
N LYS A 33 0.32 -16.60 -5.89
CA LYS A 33 0.22 -15.91 -7.18
C LYS A 33 0.06 -14.42 -6.92
N VAL A 34 0.96 -13.58 -7.41
CA VAL A 34 1.00 -12.16 -7.03
C VAL A 34 0.77 -11.25 -8.22
N ALA A 35 -0.26 -10.42 -8.14
CA ALA A 35 -0.46 -9.28 -9.01
C ALA A 35 0.17 -8.03 -8.39
N ILE A 36 1.20 -7.53 -9.02
CA ILE A 36 1.84 -6.26 -8.66
C ILE A 36 1.13 -5.14 -9.40
N MET A 37 0.63 -4.14 -8.68
CA MET A 37 0.00 -2.96 -9.24
C MET A 37 0.84 -1.72 -8.96
N ASP A 38 1.14 -0.95 -9.99
CA ASP A 38 1.81 0.35 -9.87
C ASP A 38 1.39 1.26 -11.03
N ILE A 39 1.46 2.57 -10.83
CA ILE A 39 1.19 3.55 -11.87
C ILE A 39 2.40 3.69 -12.82
N ARG A 40 3.61 3.35 -12.37
CA ARG A 40 4.86 3.49 -13.11
C ARG A 40 5.22 2.18 -13.79
N GLN A 41 5.11 2.16 -15.12
CA GLN A 41 5.38 0.97 -15.92
C GLN A 41 6.82 0.46 -15.77
N ASP A 42 7.81 1.35 -15.74
CA ASP A 42 9.23 1.00 -15.58
C ASP A 42 9.51 0.25 -14.27
N LYS A 43 8.93 0.70 -13.16
CA LYS A 43 9.04 0.03 -11.86
C LYS A 43 8.31 -1.29 -11.81
N LEU A 44 7.14 -1.34 -12.47
CA LEU A 44 6.34 -2.55 -12.59
C LEU A 44 7.10 -3.65 -13.33
N ASP A 45 7.63 -3.33 -14.52
CA ASP A 45 8.37 -4.27 -15.36
C ASP A 45 9.64 -4.76 -14.66
N ALA A 46 10.40 -3.87 -14.02
CA ALA A 46 11.59 -4.22 -13.26
C ALA A 46 11.25 -5.22 -12.14
N ARG A 47 10.16 -4.96 -11.39
CA ARG A 47 9.75 -5.82 -10.28
C ARG A 47 9.26 -7.18 -10.76
N VAL A 48 8.45 -7.23 -11.80
CA VAL A 48 7.99 -8.49 -12.39
C VAL A 48 9.17 -9.34 -12.90
N ASN A 49 10.13 -8.70 -13.59
CA ASN A 49 11.32 -9.38 -14.07
C ASN A 49 12.18 -9.95 -12.94
N GLU A 50 12.30 -9.24 -11.82
CA GLU A 50 13.01 -9.72 -10.62
C GLU A 50 12.30 -10.95 -10.00
N LEU A 51 10.97 -10.92 -9.90
CA LEU A 51 10.22 -11.89 -9.11
C LEU A 51 9.77 -13.14 -9.88
N LYS A 52 9.68 -13.10 -11.20
CA LYS A 52 9.20 -14.24 -12.04
C LYS A 52 10.00 -15.53 -11.88
N SER A 53 11.24 -15.47 -11.40
CA SER A 53 12.05 -16.66 -11.13
C SER A 53 11.68 -17.37 -9.83
N PHE A 54 10.93 -16.72 -8.94
CA PHE A 54 10.51 -17.26 -7.64
C PHE A 54 9.11 -17.86 -7.67
N GLY A 55 8.28 -17.51 -8.67
CA GLY A 55 6.92 -18.03 -8.79
C GLY A 55 6.04 -17.23 -9.75
N GLU A 56 4.74 -17.39 -9.62
CA GLU A 56 3.74 -16.81 -10.52
C GLU A 56 3.48 -15.35 -10.15
N VAL A 57 3.89 -14.42 -11.01
CA VAL A 57 3.76 -12.98 -10.82
C VAL A 57 3.39 -12.28 -12.11
N ILE A 58 2.43 -11.36 -12.04
CA ILE A 58 2.06 -10.47 -13.14
C ILE A 58 2.10 -9.00 -12.71
N GLY A 59 2.31 -8.13 -13.69
CA GLY A 59 2.22 -6.69 -13.53
C GLY A 59 0.92 -6.14 -14.12
N ILE A 60 0.26 -5.26 -13.40
CA ILE A 60 -0.94 -4.56 -13.86
C ILE A 60 -0.72 -3.06 -13.67
N PRO A 61 -0.54 -2.28 -14.75
CA PRO A 61 -0.55 -0.82 -14.67
C PRO A 61 -1.89 -0.36 -14.08
N CYS A 62 -1.86 0.34 -12.96
CA CYS A 62 -3.09 0.73 -12.28
C CYS A 62 -2.89 2.02 -11.46
N ASN A 63 -3.81 2.96 -11.65
CA ASN A 63 -3.94 4.11 -10.78
C ASN A 63 -4.94 3.79 -9.65
N VAL A 64 -4.47 3.72 -8.43
CA VAL A 64 -5.30 3.42 -7.25
C VAL A 64 -6.37 4.48 -6.94
N LEU A 65 -6.28 5.67 -7.54
CA LEU A 65 -7.28 6.73 -7.44
C LEU A 65 -8.31 6.68 -8.58
N ASP A 66 -8.18 5.75 -9.52
CA ASP A 66 -9.11 5.58 -10.63
C ASP A 66 -9.91 4.28 -10.46
N LYS A 67 -11.20 4.44 -10.18
CA LYS A 67 -12.11 3.31 -9.96
C LYS A 67 -12.19 2.39 -11.18
N ALA A 68 -12.25 2.95 -12.40
CA ALA A 68 -12.34 2.15 -13.63
C ALA A 68 -11.08 1.31 -13.84
N SER A 69 -9.90 1.86 -13.54
CA SER A 69 -8.63 1.15 -13.58
C SER A 69 -8.61 -0.02 -12.57
N LEU A 70 -9.13 0.20 -11.37
CA LEU A 70 -9.23 -0.85 -10.33
C LEU A 70 -10.22 -1.96 -10.71
N GLU A 71 -11.39 -1.59 -11.27
CA GLU A 71 -12.40 -2.54 -11.71
C GLU A 71 -11.90 -3.42 -12.86
N ALA A 72 -11.25 -2.83 -13.85
CA ALA A 72 -10.62 -3.57 -14.95
C ALA A 72 -9.54 -4.55 -14.44
N ALA A 73 -8.73 -4.14 -13.46
CA ALA A 73 -7.74 -5.00 -12.83
C ALA A 73 -8.40 -6.16 -12.07
N ARG A 74 -9.50 -5.92 -11.34
CA ARG A 74 -10.26 -6.96 -10.65
C ARG A 74 -10.81 -8.00 -11.64
N GLU A 75 -11.44 -7.55 -12.72
CA GLU A 75 -12.01 -8.43 -13.75
C GLU A 75 -10.93 -9.29 -14.40
N ARG A 76 -9.80 -8.69 -14.75
CA ARG A 76 -8.66 -9.42 -15.29
C ARG A 76 -8.17 -10.52 -14.36
N LEU A 77 -8.01 -10.22 -13.06
CA LEU A 77 -7.51 -11.19 -12.09
C LEU A 77 -8.49 -12.33 -11.84
N LEU A 78 -9.79 -12.03 -11.76
CA LEU A 78 -10.82 -13.06 -11.61
C LEU A 78 -10.91 -13.95 -12.85
N ALA A 79 -10.74 -13.41 -14.04
CA ALA A 79 -10.69 -14.20 -15.28
C ALA A 79 -9.42 -15.08 -15.36
N GLU A 80 -8.27 -14.59 -14.90
CA GLU A 80 -6.99 -15.28 -15.00
C GLU A 80 -6.78 -16.32 -13.89
N TRP A 81 -7.15 -15.98 -12.65
CA TRP A 81 -6.85 -16.82 -11.48
C TRP A 81 -8.08 -17.25 -10.66
N GLY A 82 -9.26 -16.73 -10.97
CA GLY A 82 -10.54 -17.18 -10.41
C GLY A 82 -10.87 -16.66 -9.00
N SER A 83 -9.91 -16.08 -8.28
CA SER A 83 -10.11 -15.56 -6.92
C SER A 83 -9.22 -14.36 -6.60
N ILE A 84 -9.54 -13.67 -5.51
CA ILE A 84 -8.69 -12.65 -4.87
C ILE A 84 -8.71 -12.94 -3.38
N ASP A 85 -7.64 -13.54 -2.86
CA ASP A 85 -7.57 -13.96 -1.46
C ASP A 85 -6.92 -12.90 -0.55
N ILE A 86 -5.96 -12.15 -1.09
CA ILE A 86 -5.13 -11.22 -0.31
C ILE A 86 -5.07 -9.87 -1.04
N LEU A 87 -5.27 -8.79 -0.30
CA LEU A 87 -5.02 -7.42 -0.77
C LEU A 87 -4.04 -6.74 0.18
N VAL A 88 -2.92 -6.25 -0.34
CA VAL A 88 -1.96 -5.45 0.43
C VAL A 88 -1.89 -4.05 -0.18
N ASN A 89 -2.39 -3.06 0.54
CA ASN A 89 -2.41 -1.67 0.11
C ASN A 89 -1.14 -0.96 0.58
N THR A 90 -0.13 -0.91 -0.32
CA THR A 90 1.15 -0.21 -0.08
C THR A 90 1.32 1.05 -0.92
N ALA A 91 0.41 1.31 -1.88
CA ALA A 91 0.43 2.53 -2.66
C ALA A 91 0.29 3.75 -1.75
N GLY A 92 1.19 4.72 -1.90
CA GLY A 92 1.21 5.89 -1.07
C GLY A 92 2.62 6.44 -0.90
N GLY A 93 2.74 7.39 0.00
CA GLY A 93 4.00 8.04 0.33
C GLY A 93 3.85 9.54 0.47
N ASN A 94 4.96 10.21 0.74
CA ASN A 94 4.97 11.65 0.90
C ASN A 94 5.24 12.34 -0.45
N LEU A 95 4.80 13.58 -0.57
CA LEU A 95 5.04 14.43 -1.72
C LEU A 95 5.96 15.60 -1.30
N PRO A 96 6.92 15.99 -2.15
CA PRO A 96 7.83 17.10 -1.82
C PRO A 96 7.10 18.38 -1.41
N GLY A 97 6.03 18.76 -2.12
CA GLY A 97 5.23 19.96 -1.82
C GLY A 97 4.38 19.84 -0.55
N ALA A 98 4.12 18.62 -0.05
CA ALA A 98 3.38 18.36 1.17
C ALA A 98 4.30 18.09 2.38
N THR A 99 5.60 18.30 2.22
CA THR A 99 6.60 18.19 3.29
C THR A 99 7.16 19.58 3.59
N LEU A 100 6.87 20.10 4.78
CA LEU A 100 7.41 21.39 5.22
C LEU A 100 8.93 21.33 5.35
N ARG A 101 9.63 22.34 4.84
CA ARG A 101 11.06 22.53 5.08
C ARG A 101 11.30 23.02 6.51
N GLU A 102 12.56 23.07 6.95
CA GLU A 102 12.90 23.52 8.30
C GLU A 102 12.62 25.02 8.55
N ASP A 103 12.69 25.81 7.47
CA ASP A 103 12.41 27.23 7.45
C ASP A 103 10.91 27.56 7.28
N GLN A 104 10.05 26.56 7.14
CA GLN A 104 8.61 26.72 6.92
C GLN A 104 7.79 26.40 8.17
N THR A 105 6.62 27.03 8.23
CA THR A 105 5.58 26.81 9.22
C THR A 105 4.38 26.10 8.60
N VAL A 106 3.40 25.72 9.40
CA VAL A 106 2.15 25.12 8.90
C VAL A 106 1.39 26.05 7.95
N PHE A 107 1.56 27.36 8.07
CA PHE A 107 0.88 28.36 7.23
C PHE A 107 1.49 28.47 5.82
N ASP A 108 2.66 27.91 5.60
CA ASP A 108 3.30 27.83 4.28
C ASP A 108 2.86 26.59 3.48
N MET A 109 2.03 25.72 4.07
CA MET A 109 1.49 24.54 3.41
C MET A 109 0.48 24.94 2.34
N LYS A 110 0.71 24.48 1.10
CA LYS A 110 -0.27 24.65 0.02
C LYS A 110 -1.40 23.64 0.18
N ILE A 111 -2.63 24.14 0.13
CA ILE A 111 -3.85 23.32 0.28
C ILE A 111 -3.89 22.22 -0.78
N GLU A 112 -3.46 22.51 -2.01
CA GLU A 112 -3.44 21.56 -3.12
C GLU A 112 -2.47 20.40 -2.84
N ASP A 113 -1.30 20.67 -2.28
CA ASP A 113 -0.32 19.64 -1.93
C ASP A 113 -0.79 18.80 -0.74
N PHE A 114 -1.43 19.44 0.25
CA PHE A 114 -2.09 18.74 1.34
C PHE A 114 -3.18 17.79 0.82
N ASN A 115 -4.05 18.25 -0.07
CA ASN A 115 -5.12 17.45 -0.67
C ASN A 115 -4.54 16.28 -1.47
N ARG A 116 -3.52 16.51 -2.29
CA ARG A 116 -2.88 15.46 -3.11
C ARG A 116 -2.26 14.35 -2.25
N VAL A 117 -1.53 14.70 -1.17
CA VAL A 117 -0.92 13.69 -0.30
C VAL A 117 -1.99 12.93 0.49
N THR A 118 -3.04 13.62 0.93
CA THR A 118 -4.16 13.00 1.64
C THR A 118 -4.92 12.06 0.72
N ASP A 119 -5.24 12.48 -0.48
CA ASP A 119 -5.92 11.68 -1.50
C ASP A 119 -5.15 10.39 -1.81
N LEU A 120 -3.87 10.53 -2.16
CA LEU A 120 -3.04 9.38 -2.50
C LEU A 120 -2.98 8.35 -1.35
N ASN A 121 -2.76 8.80 -0.11
CA ASN A 121 -2.55 7.88 1.00
C ASN A 121 -3.84 7.33 1.60
N MET A 122 -4.93 8.10 1.63
CA MET A 122 -6.21 7.67 2.16
C MET A 122 -7.06 7.01 1.07
N ASN A 123 -7.43 7.74 0.02
CA ASN A 123 -8.28 7.20 -1.04
C ASN A 123 -7.58 6.12 -1.86
N GLY A 124 -6.25 6.22 -2.05
CA GLY A 124 -5.44 5.14 -2.64
C GLY A 124 -5.41 3.84 -1.82
N THR A 125 -5.91 3.85 -0.58
CA THR A 125 -6.17 2.65 0.23
C THR A 125 -7.65 2.28 0.23
N VAL A 126 -8.53 3.27 0.38
CA VAL A 126 -9.99 3.06 0.44
C VAL A 126 -10.53 2.45 -0.85
N TYR A 127 -10.19 3.02 -2.02
CA TYR A 127 -10.74 2.57 -3.30
C TYR A 127 -10.38 1.12 -3.64
N PRO A 128 -9.12 0.65 -3.51
CA PRO A 128 -8.81 -0.76 -3.66
C PRO A 128 -9.57 -1.67 -2.68
N CYS A 129 -9.74 -1.24 -1.42
CA CYS A 129 -10.55 -2.01 -0.46
C CYS A 129 -12.00 -2.15 -0.92
N LEU A 130 -12.62 -1.10 -1.49
CA LEU A 130 -13.99 -1.17 -2.00
C LEU A 130 -14.10 -2.07 -3.23
N VAL A 131 -13.15 -1.99 -4.16
CA VAL A 131 -13.20 -2.73 -5.41
C VAL A 131 -12.84 -4.20 -5.22
N PHE A 132 -11.72 -4.50 -4.59
CA PHE A 132 -11.26 -5.88 -4.39
C PHE A 132 -11.92 -6.56 -3.20
N GLY A 133 -12.27 -5.79 -2.16
CA GLY A 133 -13.06 -6.27 -1.04
C GLY A 133 -14.44 -6.79 -1.45
N LYS A 134 -15.05 -6.22 -2.52
CA LYS A 134 -16.29 -6.75 -3.08
C LYS A 134 -16.13 -8.20 -3.59
N ALA A 135 -15.03 -8.50 -4.28
CA ALA A 135 -14.75 -9.87 -4.72
C ALA A 135 -14.55 -10.82 -3.53
N MET A 136 -13.86 -10.37 -2.46
CA MET A 136 -13.72 -11.15 -1.23
C MET A 136 -15.04 -11.37 -0.52
N ALA A 137 -15.95 -10.38 -0.53
CA ALA A 137 -17.30 -10.50 0.02
C ALA A 137 -18.11 -11.54 -0.75
N ASP A 138 -18.05 -11.53 -2.08
CA ASP A 138 -18.75 -12.48 -2.93
C ASP A 138 -18.23 -13.92 -2.75
N GLN A 139 -16.92 -14.11 -2.54
CA GLN A 139 -16.34 -15.42 -2.28
C GLN A 139 -16.42 -15.85 -0.80
N GLY A 140 -16.81 -14.97 0.13
CA GLY A 140 -16.99 -15.26 1.54
C GLY A 140 -15.71 -15.41 2.35
N SER A 141 -14.55 -15.03 1.82
CA SER A 141 -13.25 -15.09 2.52
C SER A 141 -12.24 -14.13 1.91
N GLY A 142 -11.30 -13.64 2.72
CA GLY A 142 -10.23 -12.76 2.25
C GLY A 142 -9.37 -12.19 3.37
N SER A 143 -8.25 -11.61 3.00
CA SER A 143 -7.37 -10.91 3.94
C SER A 143 -6.89 -9.59 3.35
N ILE A 144 -7.23 -8.48 3.98
CA ILE A 144 -6.80 -7.13 3.59
C ILE A 144 -5.78 -6.64 4.60
N VAL A 145 -4.66 -6.13 4.11
CA VAL A 145 -3.62 -5.49 4.92
C VAL A 145 -3.37 -4.09 4.38
N ASN A 146 -3.69 -3.09 5.18
CA ASN A 146 -3.47 -1.69 4.86
C ASN A 146 -2.17 -1.20 5.49
N ILE A 147 -1.35 -0.50 4.74
CA ILE A 147 -0.14 0.11 5.31
C ILE A 147 -0.49 1.49 5.85
N SER A 148 -0.62 1.54 7.17
CA SER A 148 -0.71 2.78 7.95
C SER A 148 0.70 3.34 8.21
N SER A 149 0.95 3.94 9.35
CA SER A 149 2.25 4.48 9.74
C SER A 149 2.26 4.79 11.23
N MET A 150 3.44 4.86 11.84
CA MET A 150 3.61 5.48 13.16
C MET A 150 3.12 6.94 13.18
N ALA A 151 3.12 7.61 12.03
CA ALA A 151 2.52 8.96 11.86
C ALA A 151 1.01 9.01 12.16
N ALA A 152 0.32 7.88 12.20
CA ALA A 152 -1.08 7.78 12.60
C ALA A 152 -1.25 7.74 14.14
N LEU A 153 -0.22 7.35 14.86
CA LEU A 153 -0.25 7.11 16.31
C LEU A 153 0.49 8.19 17.09
N SER A 154 1.41 8.90 16.45
CA SER A 154 2.21 9.94 17.05
C SER A 154 2.47 11.05 16.03
N ALA A 155 2.44 12.30 16.47
CA ALA A 155 2.73 13.46 15.61
C ALA A 155 4.17 13.39 15.09
N ILE A 156 4.30 13.28 13.78
CA ILE A 156 5.59 13.37 13.09
C ILE A 156 5.72 14.76 12.47
N THR A 157 6.86 15.41 12.71
CA THR A 157 7.12 16.77 12.21
C THR A 157 7.10 16.85 10.69
N ARG A 158 6.66 17.99 10.16
CA ARG A 158 6.77 18.40 8.75
C ARG A 158 5.84 17.70 7.75
N VAL A 159 5.01 16.72 8.15
CA VAL A 159 4.19 15.92 7.24
C VAL A 159 2.71 15.82 7.67
N PRO A 160 2.01 16.95 7.89
CA PRO A 160 0.66 16.93 8.47
C PRO A 160 -0.36 16.20 7.60
N GLY A 161 -0.38 16.41 6.29
CA GLY A 161 -1.32 15.75 5.39
C GLY A 161 -1.12 14.23 5.34
N TYR A 162 0.13 13.77 5.36
CA TYR A 162 0.43 12.34 5.45
C TYR A 162 -0.05 11.73 6.78
N SER A 163 0.18 12.42 7.90
CA SER A 163 -0.26 11.97 9.23
C SER A 163 -1.78 11.86 9.32
N VAL A 164 -2.51 12.88 8.83
CA VAL A 164 -3.98 12.86 8.74
C VAL A 164 -4.46 11.69 7.91
N ALA A 165 -3.89 11.48 6.72
CA ALA A 165 -4.27 10.38 5.84
C ALA A 165 -4.05 9.00 6.49
N LYS A 166 -2.90 8.78 7.14
CA LYS A 166 -2.58 7.50 7.78
C LYS A 166 -3.42 7.23 9.04
N SER A 167 -3.83 8.28 9.76
CA SER A 167 -4.85 8.17 10.82
C SER A 167 -6.20 7.75 10.24
N GLY A 168 -6.61 8.35 9.12
CA GLY A 168 -7.80 7.96 8.37
C GLY A 168 -7.76 6.50 7.92
N VAL A 169 -6.62 6.01 7.39
CA VAL A 169 -6.42 4.60 7.04
C VAL A 169 -6.58 3.69 8.24
N SER A 170 -6.05 4.07 9.40
CA SER A 170 -6.14 3.26 10.62
C SER A 170 -7.59 3.08 11.08
N ILE A 171 -8.35 4.16 11.16
CA ILE A 171 -9.76 4.09 11.58
C ILE A 171 -10.65 3.44 10.53
N PHE A 172 -10.40 3.69 9.23
CA PHE A 172 -11.09 3.01 8.14
C PHE A 172 -10.88 1.51 8.19
N THR A 173 -9.66 1.04 8.50
CA THR A 173 -9.35 -0.39 8.63
C THR A 173 -10.19 -1.04 9.73
N GLN A 174 -10.31 -0.41 10.90
CA GLN A 174 -11.11 -0.91 12.01
C GLN A 174 -12.60 -0.98 11.63
N TRP A 175 -13.11 0.09 11.03
CA TRP A 175 -14.50 0.14 10.57
C TRP A 175 -14.78 -0.93 9.51
N LEU A 176 -13.89 -1.07 8.51
CA LEU A 176 -14.06 -2.05 7.44
C LEU A 176 -13.97 -3.49 7.97
N ALA A 177 -13.11 -3.77 8.95
CA ALA A 177 -13.02 -5.09 9.59
C ALA A 177 -14.34 -5.49 10.24
N MET A 178 -14.95 -4.56 10.97
CA MET A 178 -16.27 -4.77 11.60
C MET A 178 -17.37 -4.96 10.54
N GLU A 179 -17.42 -4.10 9.52
CA GLU A 179 -18.43 -4.15 8.46
C GLU A 179 -18.36 -5.47 7.67
N MET A 180 -17.14 -5.89 7.28
CA MET A 180 -16.94 -7.13 6.53
C MET A 180 -17.32 -8.37 7.33
N ALA A 181 -16.98 -8.40 8.61
CA ALA A 181 -17.34 -9.53 9.48
C ALA A 181 -18.86 -9.62 9.74
N LEU A 182 -19.51 -8.48 10.01
CA LEU A 182 -20.93 -8.46 10.38
C LEU A 182 -21.88 -8.61 9.18
N LYS A 183 -21.52 -8.07 8.03
CA LYS A 183 -22.39 -8.00 6.86
C LYS A 183 -22.15 -9.10 5.83
N PHE A 184 -20.95 -9.68 5.82
CA PHE A 184 -20.57 -10.66 4.81
C PHE A 184 -20.07 -11.97 5.46
N ASN A 185 -18.84 -12.02 5.98
CA ASN A 185 -18.30 -13.23 6.58
C ASN A 185 -17.12 -12.90 7.53
N GLU A 186 -17.08 -13.55 8.70
CA GLU A 186 -15.98 -13.42 9.66
C GLU A 186 -14.62 -13.92 9.15
N LYS A 187 -14.61 -14.70 8.07
CA LYS A 187 -13.39 -15.13 7.37
C LYS A 187 -12.77 -14.03 6.51
N ILE A 188 -13.40 -12.87 6.41
CA ILE A 188 -12.83 -11.69 5.75
C ILE A 188 -12.20 -10.81 6.81
N ARG A 189 -10.87 -10.79 6.82
CA ARG A 189 -10.11 -10.07 7.85
C ARG A 189 -9.49 -8.82 7.25
N VAL A 190 -9.53 -7.73 8.00
CA VAL A 190 -8.92 -6.45 7.59
C VAL A 190 -8.02 -5.97 8.72
N ASN A 191 -6.75 -5.76 8.43
CA ASN A 191 -5.75 -5.33 9.41
C ASN A 191 -4.93 -4.17 8.86
N ALA A 192 -4.31 -3.40 9.75
CA ALA A 192 -3.32 -2.39 9.38
C ALA A 192 -1.95 -2.72 9.98
N LEU A 193 -0.90 -2.45 9.22
CA LEU A 193 0.46 -2.36 9.72
C LEU A 193 0.84 -0.89 9.85
N ALA A 194 1.44 -0.51 10.96
CA ALA A 194 1.93 0.84 11.22
C ALA A 194 3.47 0.84 11.30
N PRO A 195 4.19 0.81 10.16
CA PRO A 195 5.63 0.80 10.15
C PRO A 195 6.20 2.10 10.73
N GLY A 196 7.37 1.98 11.34
CA GLY A 196 8.24 3.12 11.64
C GLY A 196 8.95 3.64 10.39
N PHE A 197 10.08 4.31 10.60
CA PHE A 197 10.90 4.78 9.48
C PHE A 197 11.49 3.59 8.71
N PHE A 198 11.30 3.64 7.41
CA PHE A 198 11.76 2.65 6.47
C PHE A 198 12.53 3.34 5.36
N ILE A 199 13.75 2.87 5.05
CA ILE A 199 14.58 3.48 4.01
C ILE A 199 14.06 3.04 2.64
N GLY A 200 13.35 3.93 1.98
CA GLY A 200 12.87 3.76 0.61
C GLY A 200 13.39 4.85 -0.31
N ASP A 201 13.07 4.77 -1.60
CA ASP A 201 13.48 5.75 -2.61
C ASP A 201 13.11 7.20 -2.23
N GLN A 202 11.95 7.38 -1.55
CA GLN A 202 11.41 8.70 -1.20
C GLN A 202 12.15 9.42 -0.07
N ASN A 203 12.74 8.68 0.85
CA ASN A 203 13.35 9.26 2.06
C ASN A 203 14.84 8.96 2.21
N ARG A 204 15.42 8.20 1.27
CA ARG A 204 16.83 7.81 1.32
C ARG A 204 17.75 9.03 1.45
N ALA A 205 17.52 10.06 0.62
CA ALA A 205 18.33 11.28 0.65
C ALA A 205 18.19 12.10 1.95
N VAL A 206 17.11 11.88 2.71
CA VAL A 206 16.86 12.53 4.00
C VAL A 206 17.44 11.74 5.17
N LEU A 207 17.54 10.42 5.02
CA LEU A 207 17.94 9.50 6.09
C LEU A 207 19.39 9.02 5.98
N ILE A 208 19.96 9.03 4.77
CA ILE A 208 21.31 8.52 4.48
C ILE A 208 22.13 9.61 3.82
N ASN A 209 23.30 9.88 4.36
CA ASN A 209 24.29 10.77 3.78
C ASN A 209 24.91 10.17 2.50
N PRO A 210 25.53 10.98 1.62
CA PRO A 210 26.20 10.48 0.41
C PRO A 210 27.30 9.44 0.70
N ASP A 211 27.92 9.46 1.88
CA ASP A 211 28.92 8.50 2.33
C ASP A 211 28.33 7.20 2.89
N GLY A 212 26.99 7.05 2.88
CA GLY A 212 26.27 5.87 3.38
C GLY A 212 26.00 5.88 4.89
N THR A 213 26.45 6.90 5.62
CA THR A 213 26.14 7.04 7.05
C THR A 213 24.73 7.57 7.28
N TYR A 214 24.18 7.33 8.47
CA TYR A 214 22.87 7.88 8.86
C TYR A 214 22.98 9.39 9.11
N THR A 215 21.98 10.14 8.61
CA THR A 215 21.84 11.57 8.91
C THR A 215 21.50 11.78 10.39
N GLU A 216 21.67 13.01 10.91
CA GLU A 216 21.26 13.34 12.27
C GLU A 216 19.76 13.07 12.51
N ARG A 217 18.94 13.29 11.49
CA ARG A 217 17.50 13.02 11.54
C ARG A 217 17.16 11.53 11.69
N SER A 218 17.96 10.63 11.15
CA SER A 218 17.74 9.18 11.29
C SER A 218 18.26 8.60 12.61
N ARG A 219 19.00 9.41 13.39
CA ARG A 219 19.52 9.01 14.71
C ARG A 219 18.61 9.45 15.87
N LYS A 220 17.67 10.36 15.60
CA LYS A 220 16.63 10.83 16.53
C LYS A 220 15.36 10.02 16.38
#